data_8fe1d6a85d1a742645194bba0dde50ff
#
_entry.id   8fe1d6a85d1a742645194bba0dde50ff
#
_cell.length_a   1.000
_cell.length_b   1.000
_cell.length_c   1.000
_cell.angle_alpha   90.00
_cell.angle_beta   90.00
_cell.angle_gamma   90.00
#
_symmetry.space_group_name_H-M   'P 1'
#
loop_
_entity.id
_entity.type
_entity.pdbx_description
1 polymer ?
#
loop_
_entity_poly.entity_id
_entity_poly.type
_entity_poly.pdbx_seq_one_letter_code
_entity_poly.pdbx_strand_id
1 'polypeptide(L)'
;MKLRGIPFGSVFNASGACNFFLEDPWWYSRWYQNIVGRSMWDGATFVAKTTTYAPREGNMPLIPGTVTPVEFKPRCIYINLFGGYALNSVGLSGPGAEWLLKRGYWQNYTEPFVISFMSVQKTTEQRLIELCEFATLLANHLPRFIAPVALEINFSCPNVGLDPTMLVGEISQALAQVAGILRSVPRIVKLSIEVPPETMAQICTDPNLDALDLSNTIPFGKLPYVIDWGRLFPSGTSPLEQFGGGGLSGAPLLKPVCHWISTLRRDFGVTIPIIGGGGILSVSDARKVITAGASALSLGTVAMLRPWRVPAIITAANAHFAQ
;
A
#
# COMPACT_ATOMS: atom_id res chain seq x y z
N MET A 1 -10.26 -13.17 -0.75
CA MET A 1 -8.90 -13.75 -0.56
C MET A 1 -8.76 -14.29 0.87
N LYS A 2 -8.09 -15.43 1.06
CA LYS A 2 -7.79 -15.97 2.41
C LYS A 2 -6.29 -16.00 2.64
N LEU A 3 -5.83 -15.55 3.80
CA LEU A 3 -4.44 -15.62 4.24
C LEU A 3 -4.42 -16.36 5.58
N ARG A 4 -3.66 -17.46 5.69
CA ARG A 4 -3.63 -18.33 6.88
C ARG A 4 -5.02 -18.72 7.42
N GLY A 5 -5.98 -18.96 6.52
CA GLY A 5 -7.36 -19.30 6.88
C GLY A 5 -8.26 -18.10 7.25
N ILE A 6 -7.70 -16.92 7.43
CA ILE A 6 -8.45 -15.68 7.74
C ILE A 6 -9.02 -15.10 6.44
N PRO A 7 -10.34 -14.83 6.37
CA PRO A 7 -10.96 -14.26 5.18
C PRO A 7 -10.75 -12.73 5.14
N PHE A 8 -9.76 -12.27 4.40
CA PHE A 8 -9.68 -10.89 3.95
C PHE A 8 -10.51 -10.73 2.67
N GLY A 9 -11.07 -9.56 2.42
CA GLY A 9 -11.89 -9.30 1.23
C GLY A 9 -11.11 -9.44 -0.09
N SER A 10 -11.76 -9.10 -1.19
CA SER A 10 -11.17 -9.13 -2.53
C SER A 10 -10.72 -7.76 -3.02
N VAL A 11 -11.03 -6.71 -2.27
CA VAL A 11 -10.61 -5.33 -2.55
C VAL A 11 -10.06 -4.73 -1.28
N PHE A 12 -8.92 -4.07 -1.40
CA PHE A 12 -8.22 -3.35 -0.33
C PHE A 12 -8.14 -1.87 -0.71
N ASN A 13 -8.20 -0.97 0.24
CA ASN A 13 -7.68 0.36 -0.01
C ASN A 13 -6.14 0.30 -0.03
N ALA A 14 -5.48 1.03 -0.92
CA ALA A 14 -4.04 1.19 -0.84
C ALA A 14 -3.68 1.94 0.45
N SER A 15 -2.57 1.53 1.07
CA SER A 15 -2.06 2.17 2.28
C SER A 15 -1.99 3.70 2.11
N GLY A 16 -2.63 4.43 3.03
CA GLY A 16 -2.76 5.89 3.00
C GLY A 16 -4.04 6.43 2.38
N ALA A 17 -4.82 5.65 1.62
CA ALA A 17 -6.07 6.13 1.03
C ALA A 17 -7.18 6.38 2.08
N CYS A 18 -7.15 5.67 3.20
CA CYS A 18 -8.08 5.81 4.32
C CYS A 18 -7.41 6.33 5.61
N ASN A 19 -6.23 6.94 5.49
CA ASN A 19 -5.44 7.40 6.63
C ASN A 19 -5.07 6.24 7.59
N PHE A 20 -4.80 6.53 8.88
CA PHE A 20 -4.43 5.52 9.88
C PHE A 20 -5.64 4.79 10.47
N PHE A 21 -6.79 5.44 10.48
CA PHE A 21 -8.02 4.91 11.06
C PHE A 21 -9.18 5.15 10.09
N LEU A 22 -10.02 4.15 9.94
CA LEU A 22 -11.20 4.25 9.06
C LEU A 22 -12.21 5.29 9.57
N GLU A 23 -12.24 5.50 10.86
CA GLU A 23 -13.12 6.45 11.56
C GLU A 23 -12.68 7.92 11.39
N ASP A 24 -11.46 8.15 10.92
CA ASP A 24 -10.98 9.51 10.58
C ASP A 24 -10.64 9.61 9.08
N PRO A 25 -11.66 9.54 8.22
CA PRO A 25 -11.49 9.59 6.79
C PRO A 25 -11.08 10.99 6.31
N TRP A 26 -10.43 11.04 5.16
CA TRP A 26 -10.18 12.28 4.45
C TRP A 26 -11.46 13.07 4.22
N TRP A 27 -11.39 14.41 4.11
CA TRP A 27 -12.55 15.28 3.92
C TRP A 27 -13.47 14.86 2.77
N TYR A 28 -12.92 14.38 1.65
CA TYR A 28 -13.71 13.91 0.51
C TYR A 28 -14.47 12.61 0.81
N SER A 29 -13.95 11.74 1.67
CA SER A 29 -14.65 10.55 2.15
C SER A 29 -15.82 10.92 3.05
N ARG A 30 -15.65 11.91 3.95
CA ARG A 30 -16.73 12.43 4.79
C ARG A 30 -17.81 13.10 3.95
N TRP A 31 -17.42 13.90 2.96
CA TRP A 31 -18.37 14.53 2.04
C TRP A 31 -19.20 13.49 1.31
N TYR A 32 -18.56 12.44 0.77
CA TYR A 32 -19.26 11.34 0.13
C TYR A 32 -20.23 10.64 1.10
N GLN A 33 -19.79 10.29 2.28
CA GLN A 33 -20.58 9.62 3.31
C GLN A 33 -21.79 10.46 3.73
N ASN A 34 -21.63 11.77 3.88
CA ASN A 34 -22.71 12.69 4.22
C ASN A 34 -23.80 12.78 3.14
N ILE A 35 -23.41 12.66 1.85
CA ILE A 35 -24.37 12.72 0.73
C ILE A 35 -25.02 11.37 0.48
N VAL A 36 -24.23 10.29 0.50
CA VAL A 36 -24.68 8.96 0.07
C VAL A 36 -25.17 8.10 1.23
N GLY A 37 -24.88 8.50 2.48
CA GLY A 37 -25.28 7.78 3.70
C GLY A 37 -24.47 6.51 4.00
N ARG A 38 -23.42 6.23 3.22
CA ARG A 38 -22.52 5.07 3.44
C ARG A 38 -21.09 5.41 3.08
N SER A 39 -20.14 4.63 3.58
CA SER A 39 -18.73 4.77 3.18
C SER A 39 -18.54 4.41 1.71
N MET A 40 -17.68 5.14 1.01
CA MET A 40 -17.30 4.75 -0.35
C MET A 40 -16.43 3.48 -0.37
N TRP A 41 -15.96 3.03 0.80
CA TRP A 41 -15.12 1.85 0.99
C TRP A 41 -15.88 0.62 1.48
N ASP A 42 -17.22 0.69 1.57
CA ASP A 42 -18.04 -0.46 1.99
C ASP A 42 -17.77 -1.68 1.11
N GLY A 43 -17.43 -2.79 1.74
CA GLY A 43 -17.05 -4.04 1.08
C GLY A 43 -15.57 -4.14 0.69
N ALA A 44 -14.73 -3.18 1.08
CA ALA A 44 -13.27 -3.27 0.97
C ALA A 44 -12.62 -3.56 2.33
N THR A 45 -11.52 -4.29 2.31
CA THR A 45 -10.66 -4.50 3.48
C THR A 45 -9.84 -3.24 3.76
N PHE A 46 -9.87 -2.79 4.99
CA PHE A 46 -9.10 -1.64 5.42
C PHE A 46 -7.61 -1.95 5.50
N VAL A 47 -6.78 -1.07 4.91
CA VAL A 47 -5.32 -1.04 5.07
C VAL A 47 -4.95 0.31 5.68
N ALA A 48 -4.37 0.28 6.87
CA ALA A 48 -3.91 1.48 7.54
C ALA A 48 -2.78 2.15 6.75
N LYS A 49 -2.69 3.48 6.84
CA LYS A 49 -1.56 4.22 6.28
C LYS A 49 -0.25 3.67 6.84
N THR A 50 0.75 3.47 5.98
CA THR A 50 2.05 2.96 6.40
C THR A 50 2.61 3.80 7.55
N THR A 51 2.87 3.14 8.66
CA THR A 51 3.48 3.74 9.84
C THR A 51 4.96 3.43 9.92
N THR A 52 5.70 4.28 10.63
CA THR A 52 7.08 4.07 11.08
C THR A 52 7.07 3.75 12.57
N TYR A 53 8.14 3.18 13.10
CA TYR A 53 8.26 2.89 14.53
C TYR A 53 8.20 4.19 15.36
N ALA A 54 9.11 5.10 15.09
CA ALA A 54 9.13 6.43 15.69
C ALA A 54 8.17 7.41 14.98
N PRO A 55 7.74 8.49 15.66
CA PRO A 55 7.03 9.59 15.01
C PRO A 55 7.85 10.22 13.88
N ARG A 56 7.17 10.63 12.80
CA ARG A 56 7.80 11.23 11.64
C ARG A 56 6.97 12.39 11.11
N GLU A 57 7.59 13.56 10.96
CA GLU A 57 6.92 14.73 10.40
C GLU A 57 6.68 14.58 8.89
N GLY A 58 7.70 14.10 8.15
CA GLY A 58 7.64 14.01 6.69
C GLY A 58 7.38 15.37 6.04
N ASN A 59 6.68 15.35 4.90
CA ASN A 59 6.30 16.56 4.16
C ASN A 59 4.81 16.93 4.31
N MET A 60 4.08 16.21 5.16
CA MET A 60 2.66 16.46 5.44
C MET A 60 2.46 16.51 6.95
N PRO A 61 2.79 17.66 7.59
CA PRO A 61 2.65 17.83 9.02
C PRO A 61 1.21 17.62 9.46
N LEU A 62 1.05 16.96 10.62
CA LEU A 62 -0.25 16.65 11.21
C LEU A 62 -0.57 17.66 12.33
N ILE A 63 -1.85 17.88 12.54
CA ILE A 63 -2.32 18.65 13.69
C ILE A 63 -1.91 17.88 14.96
N PRO A 64 -1.24 18.53 15.93
CA PRO A 64 -0.75 17.87 17.15
C PRO A 64 -1.82 17.03 17.85
N GLY A 65 -1.46 15.81 18.23
CA GLY A 65 -2.38 14.88 18.90
C GLY A 65 -3.44 14.24 18.00
N THR A 66 -3.37 14.44 16.67
CA THR A 66 -4.30 13.87 15.68
C THR A 66 -3.55 13.19 14.54
N VAL A 67 -4.29 12.57 13.62
CA VAL A 67 -3.78 12.05 12.34
C VAL A 67 -4.24 12.90 11.14
N THR A 68 -4.78 14.07 11.40
CA THR A 68 -5.31 14.99 10.39
C THR A 68 -4.20 15.90 9.87
N PRO A 69 -4.00 16.02 8.55
CA PRO A 69 -3.04 16.98 7.99
C PRO A 69 -3.39 18.42 8.36
N VAL A 70 -2.37 19.23 8.62
CA VAL A 70 -2.52 20.68 8.84
C VAL A 70 -3.07 21.37 7.59
N GLU A 71 -2.57 20.98 6.42
CA GLU A 71 -3.00 21.55 5.15
C GLU A 71 -4.19 20.77 4.59
N PHE A 72 -5.29 21.47 4.29
CA PHE A 72 -6.45 20.88 3.61
C PHE A 72 -6.09 20.31 2.22
N LYS A 73 -5.18 20.98 1.50
CA LYS A 73 -4.58 20.53 0.25
C LYS A 73 -3.07 20.44 0.43
N PRO A 74 -2.53 19.28 0.84
CA PRO A 74 -1.10 19.13 1.10
C PRO A 74 -0.26 19.48 -0.14
N ARG A 75 0.72 20.36 0.02
CA ARG A 75 1.63 20.78 -1.07
C ARG A 75 2.52 19.67 -1.58
N CYS A 76 2.71 18.63 -0.78
CA CYS A 76 3.46 17.42 -1.16
C CYS A 76 2.66 16.43 -2.03
N ILE A 77 1.46 16.81 -2.50
CA ILE A 77 0.61 16.00 -3.38
C ILE A 77 0.24 16.83 -4.61
N TYR A 78 0.62 16.34 -5.79
CA TYR A 78 0.21 16.88 -7.09
C TYR A 78 -0.82 15.95 -7.73
N ILE A 79 -1.89 16.52 -8.27
CA ILE A 79 -3.00 15.79 -8.89
C ILE A 79 -3.22 16.29 -10.32
N ASN A 80 -3.20 15.36 -11.28
CA ASN A 80 -3.65 15.60 -12.65
C ASN A 80 -4.93 14.83 -12.92
N LEU A 81 -6.08 15.50 -12.80
CA LEU A 81 -7.41 14.89 -12.95
C LEU A 81 -7.64 14.38 -14.37
N PHE A 82 -7.24 15.15 -15.39
CA PHE A 82 -7.43 14.81 -16.80
C PHE A 82 -6.52 13.65 -17.22
N GLY A 83 -5.25 13.69 -16.80
CA GLY A 83 -4.30 12.62 -17.07
C GLY A 83 -4.55 11.36 -16.24
N GLY A 84 -5.35 11.46 -15.18
CA GLY A 84 -5.68 10.32 -14.32
C GLY A 84 -4.50 9.85 -13.46
N TYR A 85 -3.61 10.76 -13.04
CA TYR A 85 -2.44 10.41 -12.22
C TYR A 85 -2.16 11.44 -11.13
N ALA A 86 -1.37 11.02 -10.16
CA ALA A 86 -0.90 11.88 -9.08
C ALA A 86 0.58 11.59 -8.78
N LEU A 87 1.27 12.61 -8.25
CA LEU A 87 2.54 12.44 -7.53
C LEU A 87 2.30 12.71 -6.06
N ASN A 88 2.97 11.97 -5.20
CA ASN A 88 2.99 12.25 -3.77
C ASN A 88 4.40 12.14 -3.20
N SER A 89 4.70 12.98 -2.25
CA SER A 89 5.94 12.99 -1.48
C SER A 89 5.64 13.21 0.00
N VAL A 90 4.69 12.44 0.53
CA VAL A 90 4.23 12.58 1.94
C VAL A 90 5.36 12.31 2.94
N GLY A 91 6.31 11.41 2.60
CA GLY A 91 7.47 11.12 3.45
C GLY A 91 7.12 10.37 4.73
N LEU A 92 6.06 9.56 4.71
CA LEU A 92 5.60 8.75 5.85
C LEU A 92 5.26 9.56 7.12
N SER A 93 4.72 10.78 6.95
CA SER A 93 4.23 11.58 8.07
C SER A 93 3.28 10.77 8.95
N GLY A 94 3.56 10.70 10.24
CA GLY A 94 2.75 9.92 11.18
C GLY A 94 3.23 10.04 12.62
N PRO A 95 2.35 9.72 13.59
CA PRO A 95 2.64 9.86 15.02
C PRO A 95 3.47 8.71 15.60
N GLY A 96 3.86 7.72 14.78
CA GLY A 96 4.59 6.54 15.21
C GLY A 96 3.70 5.40 15.73
N ALA A 97 4.27 4.19 15.72
CA ALA A 97 3.53 2.96 16.00
C ALA A 97 2.92 2.92 17.41
N GLU A 98 3.70 3.31 18.42
CA GLU A 98 3.25 3.27 19.81
C GLU A 98 2.02 4.17 20.05
N TRP A 99 2.04 5.38 19.50
CA TRP A 99 0.92 6.30 19.61
C TRP A 99 -0.35 5.75 18.93
N LEU A 100 -0.22 5.17 17.73
CA LEU A 100 -1.33 4.59 16.99
C LEU A 100 -1.95 3.41 17.74
N LEU A 101 -1.14 2.51 18.30
CA LEU A 101 -1.59 1.36 19.07
C LEU A 101 -2.24 1.76 20.40
N LYS A 102 -1.75 2.81 21.06
CA LYS A 102 -2.35 3.32 22.31
C LYS A 102 -3.72 3.97 22.13
N ARG A 103 -4.07 4.42 20.93
CA ARG A 103 -5.39 5.05 20.65
C ARG A 103 -6.57 4.08 20.76
N GLY A 104 -6.35 2.80 20.60
CA GLY A 104 -7.40 1.78 20.73
C GLY A 104 -8.31 1.63 19.51
N TYR A 105 -8.17 2.45 18.47
CA TYR A 105 -9.04 2.37 17.29
C TYR A 105 -8.87 1.04 16.56
N TRP A 106 -7.64 0.61 16.29
CA TRP A 106 -7.36 -0.66 15.60
C TRP A 106 -7.88 -1.87 16.39
N GLN A 107 -7.84 -1.81 17.71
CA GLN A 107 -8.31 -2.88 18.58
C GLN A 107 -9.82 -3.10 18.49
N ASN A 108 -10.58 -2.06 18.12
CA ASN A 108 -12.04 -2.09 18.09
C ASN A 108 -12.61 -2.43 16.71
N TYR A 109 -11.77 -2.65 15.68
CA TYR A 109 -12.26 -3.13 14.39
C TYR A 109 -12.85 -4.53 14.53
N THR A 110 -13.97 -4.76 13.85
CA THR A 110 -14.69 -6.03 13.86
C THR A 110 -14.42 -6.89 12.64
N GLU A 111 -13.92 -6.28 11.56
CA GLU A 111 -13.57 -6.97 10.32
C GLU A 111 -12.04 -7.09 10.18
N PRO A 112 -11.54 -8.19 9.57
CA PRO A 112 -10.12 -8.35 9.31
C PRO A 112 -9.53 -7.17 8.53
N PHE A 113 -8.38 -6.68 8.94
CA PHE A 113 -7.73 -5.51 8.33
C PHE A 113 -6.21 -5.66 8.27
N VAL A 114 -5.53 -4.68 7.68
CA VAL A 114 -4.09 -4.71 7.48
C VAL A 114 -3.43 -3.51 8.14
N ILE A 115 -2.38 -3.75 8.91
CA ILE A 115 -1.47 -2.70 9.38
C ILE A 115 -0.26 -2.69 8.45
N SER A 116 0.07 -1.53 7.87
CA SER A 116 1.23 -1.35 7.01
C SER A 116 2.36 -0.67 7.78
N PHE A 117 3.55 -1.28 7.71
CA PHE A 117 4.76 -0.80 8.39
C PHE A 117 5.92 -0.64 7.40
N MET A 118 6.75 0.37 7.62
CA MET A 118 8.01 0.58 6.91
C MET A 118 9.07 1.12 7.86
N SER A 119 10.22 0.47 7.90
CA SER A 119 11.42 1.05 8.50
C SER A 119 12.06 2.06 7.57
N VAL A 120 12.52 3.17 8.13
CA VAL A 120 13.22 4.24 7.41
C VAL A 120 14.71 4.33 7.80
N GLN A 121 15.22 3.31 8.47
CA GLN A 121 16.62 3.22 8.88
C GLN A 121 17.53 3.04 7.67
N LYS A 122 18.78 3.50 7.83
CA LYS A 122 19.74 3.55 6.70
C LYS A 122 20.34 2.19 6.34
N THR A 123 20.64 1.36 7.33
CA THR A 123 21.26 0.05 7.11
C THR A 123 20.23 -1.07 7.21
N THR A 124 20.47 -2.17 6.49
CA THR A 124 19.63 -3.38 6.58
C THR A 124 19.48 -3.87 8.01
N GLU A 125 20.59 -3.95 8.75
CA GLU A 125 20.57 -4.38 10.15
C GLU A 125 19.64 -3.51 11.01
N GLN A 126 19.76 -2.19 10.92
CA GLN A 126 18.89 -1.28 11.66
C GLN A 126 17.42 -1.39 11.24
N ARG A 127 17.14 -1.63 9.93
CA ARG A 127 15.77 -1.85 9.45
C ARG A 127 15.17 -3.13 10.02
N LEU A 128 15.95 -4.19 10.09
CA LEU A 128 15.52 -5.46 10.68
C LEU A 128 15.28 -5.34 12.19
N ILE A 129 16.15 -4.64 12.92
CA ILE A 129 15.97 -4.38 14.35
C ILE A 129 14.65 -3.60 14.57
N GLU A 130 14.45 -2.49 13.87
CA GLU A 130 13.25 -1.65 14.01
C GLU A 130 11.96 -2.42 13.63
N LEU A 131 12.02 -3.30 12.63
CA LEU A 131 10.91 -4.19 12.27
C LEU A 131 10.60 -5.20 13.40
N CYS A 132 11.62 -5.77 14.05
CA CYS A 132 11.43 -6.67 15.19
C CYS A 132 10.83 -5.94 16.40
N GLU A 133 11.29 -4.71 16.67
CA GLU A 133 10.71 -3.86 17.72
C GLU A 133 9.23 -3.57 17.44
N PHE A 134 8.91 -3.21 16.20
CA PHE A 134 7.51 -3.01 15.78
C PHE A 134 6.68 -4.29 15.91
N ALA A 135 7.20 -5.42 15.44
CA ALA A 135 6.52 -6.71 15.53
C ALA A 135 6.25 -7.12 16.99
N THR A 136 7.23 -6.89 17.88
CA THR A 136 7.10 -7.13 19.32
C THR A 136 6.06 -6.20 19.95
N LEU A 137 6.08 -4.93 19.60
CA LEU A 137 5.09 -3.95 20.05
C LEU A 137 3.68 -4.37 19.61
N LEU A 138 3.50 -4.76 18.35
CA LEU A 138 2.23 -5.26 17.83
C LEU A 138 1.79 -6.53 18.56
N ALA A 139 2.68 -7.51 18.79
CA ALA A 139 2.40 -8.75 19.50
C ALA A 139 1.82 -8.49 20.89
N ASN A 140 2.38 -7.52 21.63
CA ASN A 140 1.91 -7.13 22.95
C ASN A 140 0.49 -6.52 22.96
N HIS A 141 0.04 -6.00 21.79
CA HIS A 141 -1.29 -5.41 21.66
C HIS A 141 -2.33 -6.38 21.06
N LEU A 142 -1.89 -7.42 20.32
CA LEU A 142 -2.79 -8.38 19.64
C LEU A 142 -3.87 -8.98 20.55
N PRO A 143 -3.63 -9.33 21.83
CA PRO A 143 -4.68 -9.88 22.70
C PRO A 143 -5.88 -8.95 22.93
N ARG A 144 -5.75 -7.66 22.57
CA ARG A 144 -6.81 -6.66 22.69
C ARG A 144 -7.58 -6.44 21.39
N PHE A 145 -7.14 -7.05 20.27
CA PHE A 145 -7.80 -6.88 18.98
C PHE A 145 -9.03 -7.77 18.88
N ILE A 146 -10.16 -7.20 18.48
CA ILE A 146 -11.39 -7.95 18.22
C ILE A 146 -11.26 -8.71 16.90
N ALA A 147 -10.80 -8.04 15.85
CA ALA A 147 -10.62 -8.65 14.54
C ALA A 147 -9.19 -9.14 14.30
N PRO A 148 -9.02 -10.16 13.47
CA PRO A 148 -7.69 -10.54 12.98
C PRO A 148 -7.03 -9.44 12.17
N VAL A 149 -5.70 -9.34 12.28
CA VAL A 149 -4.89 -8.37 11.55
C VAL A 149 -3.84 -9.08 10.70
N ALA A 150 -3.53 -8.55 9.51
CA ALA A 150 -2.35 -8.88 8.74
C ALA A 150 -1.32 -7.76 8.83
N LEU A 151 -0.04 -8.10 8.70
CA LEU A 151 1.05 -7.14 8.62
C LEU A 151 1.51 -6.99 7.17
N GLU A 152 1.37 -5.80 6.60
CA GLU A 152 2.02 -5.40 5.35
C GLU A 152 3.39 -4.79 5.67
N ILE A 153 4.46 -5.39 5.15
CA ILE A 153 5.82 -4.88 5.27
C ILE A 153 6.16 -4.19 3.95
N ASN A 154 6.35 -2.88 4.00
CA ASN A 154 6.60 -2.07 2.82
C ASN A 154 8.11 -1.92 2.58
N PHE A 155 8.63 -2.55 1.52
CA PHE A 155 10.03 -2.49 1.09
C PHE A 155 10.27 -1.49 -0.04
N SER A 156 9.31 -0.65 -0.36
CA SER A 156 9.46 0.35 -1.41
C SER A 156 10.29 1.54 -0.92
N CYS A 157 11.56 1.32 -0.71
CA CYS A 157 12.46 2.42 -0.39
C CYS A 157 13.02 3.03 -1.67
N PRO A 158 12.65 4.26 -2.06
CA PRO A 158 13.17 4.93 -3.26
C PRO A 158 14.67 5.24 -3.19
N ASN A 159 15.29 5.05 -2.03
CA ASN A 159 16.68 5.43 -1.77
C ASN A 159 17.66 4.26 -1.83
N VAL A 160 17.21 3.06 -2.14
CA VAL A 160 18.08 1.89 -2.17
C VAL A 160 18.18 1.42 -3.61
N GLY A 161 19.20 1.88 -4.32
CA GLY A 161 19.71 1.17 -5.49
C GLY A 161 20.31 -0.16 -5.04
N LEU A 162 19.53 -0.97 -4.30
CA LEU A 162 19.95 -2.28 -3.80
C LEU A 162 20.06 -3.23 -4.99
N ASP A 163 21.17 -3.94 -5.01
CA ASP A 163 21.29 -5.17 -5.78
C ASP A 163 20.07 -6.05 -5.49
N PRO A 164 19.38 -6.59 -6.52
CA PRO A 164 18.23 -7.48 -6.35
C PRO A 164 18.48 -8.62 -5.36
N THR A 165 19.70 -9.17 -5.34
CA THR A 165 20.11 -10.25 -4.41
C THR A 165 20.08 -9.79 -2.95
N MET A 166 20.54 -8.56 -2.68
CA MET A 166 20.50 -7.99 -1.33
C MET A 166 19.05 -7.76 -0.86
N LEU A 167 18.16 -7.33 -1.76
CA LEU A 167 16.75 -7.13 -1.46
C LEU A 167 16.07 -8.46 -1.08
N VAL A 168 16.31 -9.53 -1.84
CA VAL A 168 15.79 -10.88 -1.52
C VAL A 168 16.25 -11.31 -0.14
N GLY A 169 17.54 -11.18 0.13
CA GLY A 169 18.13 -11.56 1.43
C GLY A 169 17.55 -10.76 2.60
N GLU A 170 17.34 -9.46 2.44
CA GLU A 170 16.75 -8.61 3.47
C GLU A 170 15.28 -8.99 3.73
N ILE A 171 14.50 -9.22 2.67
CA ILE A 171 13.10 -9.61 2.80
C ILE A 171 12.96 -10.97 3.48
N SER A 172 13.76 -11.97 3.09
CA SER A 172 13.73 -13.30 3.72
C SER A 172 14.08 -13.24 5.20
N GLN A 173 15.10 -12.46 5.58
CA GLN A 173 15.45 -12.26 6.99
C GLN A 173 14.32 -11.58 7.75
N ALA A 174 13.73 -10.52 7.19
CA ALA A 174 12.61 -9.80 7.77
C ALA A 174 11.40 -10.73 8.00
N LEU A 175 11.04 -11.52 7.00
CA LEU A 175 9.93 -12.47 7.08
C LEU A 175 10.17 -13.54 8.12
N ALA A 176 11.38 -14.10 8.20
CA ALA A 176 11.74 -15.12 9.19
C ALA A 176 11.67 -14.57 10.63
N GLN A 177 12.21 -13.36 10.86
CA GLN A 177 12.17 -12.71 12.18
C GLN A 177 10.75 -12.38 12.62
N VAL A 178 9.95 -11.78 11.72
CA VAL A 178 8.54 -11.47 12.00
C VAL A 178 7.74 -12.75 12.23
N ALA A 179 8.02 -13.83 11.49
CA ALA A 179 7.34 -15.12 11.69
C ALA A 179 7.62 -15.73 13.08
N GLY A 180 8.81 -15.51 13.62
CA GLY A 180 9.16 -15.93 14.98
C GLY A 180 8.37 -15.18 16.05
N ILE A 181 8.09 -13.90 15.84
CA ILE A 181 7.40 -13.02 16.80
C ILE A 181 5.86 -13.09 16.60
N LEU A 182 5.40 -12.90 15.37
CA LEU A 182 3.97 -12.82 14.98
C LEU A 182 3.53 -14.09 14.25
N ARG A 183 3.53 -15.24 14.95
CA ARG A 183 3.36 -16.58 14.36
C ARG A 183 2.06 -16.75 13.56
N SER A 184 0.95 -16.24 14.08
CA SER A 184 -0.39 -16.38 13.48
C SER A 184 -0.77 -15.24 12.54
N VAL A 185 -0.02 -14.13 12.54
CA VAL A 185 -0.33 -12.94 11.75
C VAL A 185 0.11 -13.17 10.29
N PRO A 186 -0.78 -13.04 9.30
CA PRO A 186 -0.41 -13.08 7.90
C PRO A 186 0.55 -11.96 7.53
N ARG A 187 1.52 -12.26 6.67
CA ARG A 187 2.56 -11.33 6.23
C ARG A 187 2.42 -11.04 4.74
N ILE A 188 2.29 -9.76 4.43
CA ILE A 188 2.19 -9.24 3.07
C ILE A 188 3.46 -8.43 2.81
N VAL A 189 4.15 -8.69 1.72
CA VAL A 189 5.26 -7.85 1.26
C VAL A 189 4.76 -6.93 0.17
N LYS A 190 5.02 -5.63 0.33
CA LYS A 190 4.66 -4.61 -0.65
C LYS A 190 5.90 -4.13 -1.41
N LEU A 191 5.82 -4.25 -2.74
CA LEU A 191 6.89 -3.87 -3.66
C LEU A 191 6.37 -2.91 -4.74
N SER A 192 7.29 -2.22 -5.39
CA SER A 192 7.01 -1.48 -6.63
C SER A 192 7.51 -2.27 -7.86
N ILE A 193 7.00 -1.93 -9.04
CA ILE A 193 7.48 -2.50 -10.31
C ILE A 193 8.92 -2.08 -10.67
N GLU A 194 9.63 -1.35 -9.80
CA GLU A 194 11.07 -1.18 -9.91
C GLU A 194 11.83 -2.48 -9.63
N VAL A 195 11.23 -3.37 -8.85
CA VAL A 195 11.78 -4.71 -8.61
C VAL A 195 11.46 -5.59 -9.82
N PRO A 196 12.47 -6.21 -10.46
CA PRO A 196 12.26 -7.10 -11.60
C PRO A 196 11.36 -8.30 -11.25
N PRO A 197 10.57 -8.82 -12.21
CA PRO A 197 9.71 -9.98 -11.98
C PRO A 197 10.47 -11.22 -11.48
N GLU A 198 11.70 -11.45 -11.94
CA GLU A 198 12.57 -12.55 -11.51
C GLU A 198 12.86 -12.48 -10.01
N THR A 199 13.21 -11.27 -9.54
CA THR A 199 13.48 -11.01 -8.12
C THR A 199 12.24 -11.16 -7.28
N MET A 200 11.09 -10.66 -7.76
CA MET A 200 9.80 -10.85 -7.08
C MET A 200 9.41 -12.33 -7.00
N ALA A 201 9.66 -13.10 -8.07
CA ALA A 201 9.39 -14.53 -8.08
C ALA A 201 10.22 -15.27 -7.02
N GLN A 202 11.49 -14.92 -6.85
CA GLN A 202 12.33 -15.45 -5.77
C GLN A 202 11.76 -15.12 -4.38
N ILE A 203 11.36 -13.87 -4.15
CA ILE A 203 10.72 -13.45 -2.90
C ILE A 203 9.44 -14.27 -2.65
N CYS A 204 8.68 -14.54 -3.70
CA CYS A 204 7.43 -15.31 -3.59
C CYS A 204 7.65 -16.80 -3.24
N THR A 205 8.87 -17.31 -3.22
CA THR A 205 9.18 -18.68 -2.75
C THR A 205 9.39 -18.76 -1.24
N ASP A 206 9.47 -17.62 -0.52
CA ASP A 206 9.69 -17.63 0.93
C ASP A 206 8.47 -18.22 1.66
N PRO A 207 8.66 -19.27 2.49
CA PRO A 207 7.56 -19.96 3.17
C PRO A 207 6.86 -19.09 4.22
N ASN A 208 7.47 -17.97 4.60
CA ASN A 208 6.89 -17.03 5.55
C ASN A 208 6.08 -15.92 4.89
N LEU A 209 6.05 -15.84 3.56
CA LEU A 209 5.26 -14.86 2.81
C LEU A 209 3.87 -15.41 2.50
N ASP A 210 2.82 -14.68 2.85
CA ASP A 210 1.44 -15.08 2.63
C ASP A 210 0.80 -14.38 1.40
N ALA A 211 1.26 -13.18 1.04
CA ALA A 211 0.82 -12.45 -0.17
C ALA A 211 1.84 -11.39 -0.61
N LEU A 212 1.81 -11.08 -1.91
CA LEU A 212 2.53 -9.93 -2.50
C LEU A 212 1.54 -8.80 -2.76
N ASP A 213 1.81 -7.55 -2.31
CA ASP A 213 1.10 -6.34 -2.75
C ASP A 213 1.94 -5.63 -3.83
N LEU A 214 1.39 -5.55 -5.02
CA LEU A 214 1.97 -4.95 -6.21
C LEU A 214 0.94 -4.00 -6.85
N SER A 215 1.11 -2.69 -6.87
CA SER A 215 2.37 -1.98 -6.85
C SER A 215 2.32 -0.75 -5.93
N ASN A 216 3.49 -0.37 -5.43
CA ASN A 216 3.71 0.95 -4.85
C ASN A 216 3.93 2.01 -5.95
N THR A 217 4.04 3.29 -5.54
CA THR A 217 4.35 4.41 -6.44
C THR A 217 5.76 4.31 -7.01
N ILE A 218 5.98 4.91 -8.18
CA ILE A 218 7.27 4.93 -8.85
C ILE A 218 7.90 6.33 -8.69
N PRO A 219 9.13 6.44 -8.15
CA PRO A 219 9.82 7.72 -8.01
C PRO A 219 9.94 8.45 -9.34
N PHE A 220 9.80 9.77 -9.31
CA PHE A 220 9.90 10.61 -10.51
C PHE A 220 11.19 10.33 -11.27
N GLY A 221 11.09 10.15 -12.59
CA GLY A 221 12.20 9.86 -13.49
C GLY A 221 12.67 8.41 -13.52
N LYS A 222 12.18 7.54 -12.62
CA LYS A 222 12.53 6.10 -12.65
C LYS A 222 11.75 5.35 -13.73
N LEU A 223 12.31 4.22 -14.16
CA LEU A 223 11.74 3.35 -15.22
C LEU A 223 11.38 4.12 -16.52
N PRO A 224 12.32 4.89 -17.12
CA PRO A 224 12.02 5.75 -18.28
C PRO A 224 11.61 4.95 -19.52
N TYR A 225 11.95 3.65 -19.60
CA TYR A 225 11.54 2.76 -20.67
C TYR A 225 10.11 2.20 -20.50
N VAL A 226 9.53 2.36 -19.32
CA VAL A 226 8.17 1.89 -18.96
C VAL A 226 7.21 3.06 -18.85
N ILE A 227 7.68 4.19 -18.32
CA ILE A 227 6.89 5.40 -18.07
C ILE A 227 7.41 6.54 -18.95
N ASP A 228 6.53 7.06 -19.81
CA ASP A 228 6.82 8.22 -20.65
C ASP A 228 6.72 9.51 -19.82
N TRP A 229 7.81 9.83 -19.11
CA TRP A 229 7.90 11.02 -18.26
C TRP A 229 7.78 12.32 -19.07
N GLY A 230 8.30 12.37 -20.29
CA GLY A 230 8.22 13.53 -21.17
C GLY A 230 6.78 13.87 -21.55
N ARG A 231 5.94 12.85 -21.77
CA ARG A 231 4.52 13.02 -22.03
C ARG A 231 3.74 13.45 -20.77
N LEU A 232 4.08 12.89 -19.61
CA LEU A 232 3.41 13.21 -18.35
C LEU A 232 3.79 14.61 -17.85
N PHE A 233 5.06 14.97 -18.01
CA PHE A 233 5.64 16.23 -17.51
C PHE A 233 6.52 16.86 -18.60
N PRO A 234 5.93 17.59 -19.55
CA PRO A 234 6.66 18.17 -20.70
C PRO A 234 7.76 19.17 -20.29
N SER A 235 7.69 19.75 -19.08
CA SER A 235 8.76 20.60 -18.53
C SER A 235 10.05 19.85 -18.21
N GLY A 236 10.01 18.51 -18.16
CA GLY A 236 11.12 17.68 -17.69
C GLY A 236 11.37 17.69 -16.20
N THR A 237 10.63 18.50 -15.42
CA THR A 237 10.79 18.65 -13.97
C THR A 237 9.54 18.20 -13.22
N SER A 238 9.73 17.72 -11.99
CA SER A 238 8.60 17.35 -11.14
C SER A 238 7.93 18.57 -10.51
N PRO A 239 6.59 18.65 -10.48
CA PRO A 239 5.87 19.64 -9.65
C PRO A 239 6.20 19.55 -8.16
N LEU A 240 6.78 18.42 -7.71
CA LEU A 240 7.19 18.18 -6.33
C LEU A 240 8.72 18.17 -6.15
N GLU A 241 9.47 18.88 -7.00
CA GLU A 241 10.93 18.89 -6.98
C GLU A 241 11.49 19.30 -5.60
N GLN A 242 10.91 20.31 -4.96
CA GLN A 242 11.27 20.75 -3.61
C GLN A 242 11.07 19.66 -2.53
N PHE A 243 10.31 18.62 -2.80
CA PHE A 243 10.05 17.47 -1.93
C PHE A 243 10.71 16.19 -2.45
N GLY A 244 11.72 16.28 -3.31
CA GLY A 244 12.44 15.12 -3.86
C GLY A 244 11.72 14.42 -5.02
N GLY A 245 10.87 15.13 -5.76
CA GLY A 245 10.25 14.68 -7.01
C GLY A 245 8.94 13.91 -6.83
N GLY A 246 8.78 13.17 -5.77
CA GLY A 246 7.57 12.39 -5.46
C GLY A 246 7.44 11.07 -6.21
N GLY A 247 6.48 10.26 -5.79
CA GLY A 247 6.13 8.97 -6.39
C GLY A 247 4.89 9.06 -7.25
N LEU A 248 4.98 8.53 -8.50
CA LEU A 248 3.88 8.47 -9.47
C LEU A 248 2.90 7.37 -9.12
N SER A 249 1.61 7.68 -9.22
CA SER A 249 0.50 6.74 -9.13
C SER A 249 -0.58 7.06 -10.17
N GLY A 250 -1.49 6.12 -10.43
CA GLY A 250 -2.61 6.32 -11.35
C GLY A 250 -2.42 5.68 -12.72
N ALA A 251 -3.17 6.16 -13.72
CA ALA A 251 -3.31 5.54 -15.04
C ALA A 251 -2.01 5.06 -15.72
N PRO A 252 -0.87 5.77 -15.61
CA PRO A 252 0.37 5.32 -16.24
C PRO A 252 0.88 3.97 -15.72
N LEU A 253 0.50 3.56 -14.50
CA LEU A 253 0.96 2.31 -13.90
C LEU A 253 0.12 1.09 -14.30
N LEU A 254 -1.08 1.26 -14.88
CA LEU A 254 -1.99 0.14 -15.14
C LEU A 254 -1.38 -0.93 -16.05
N LYS A 255 -0.86 -0.54 -17.19
CA LYS A 255 -0.27 -1.50 -18.15
C LYS A 255 0.97 -2.19 -17.58
N PRO A 256 1.95 -1.45 -17.01
CA PRO A 256 3.12 -2.07 -16.41
C PRO A 256 2.76 -3.06 -15.29
N VAL A 257 1.86 -2.68 -14.38
CA VAL A 257 1.44 -3.57 -13.29
C VAL A 257 0.77 -4.84 -13.81
N CYS A 258 -0.14 -4.73 -14.78
CA CYS A 258 -0.73 -5.90 -15.43
C CYS A 258 0.34 -6.81 -16.06
N HIS A 259 1.35 -6.21 -16.71
CA HIS A 259 2.46 -6.96 -17.29
C HIS A 259 3.27 -7.71 -16.21
N TRP A 260 3.67 -7.04 -15.13
CA TRP A 260 4.37 -7.68 -14.01
C TRP A 260 3.58 -8.83 -13.41
N ILE A 261 2.30 -8.63 -13.11
CA ILE A 261 1.44 -9.69 -12.55
C ILE A 261 1.33 -10.88 -13.50
N SER A 262 1.08 -10.63 -14.81
CA SER A 262 0.97 -11.72 -15.78
C SER A 262 2.28 -12.47 -15.98
N THR A 263 3.42 -11.79 -15.95
CA THR A 263 4.76 -12.40 -16.00
C THR A 263 5.02 -13.27 -14.78
N LEU A 264 4.71 -12.77 -13.57
CA LEU A 264 4.83 -13.58 -12.35
C LEU A 264 3.98 -14.85 -12.41
N ARG A 265 2.77 -14.78 -12.93
CA ARG A 265 1.87 -15.93 -13.05
C ARG A 265 2.30 -16.91 -14.13
N ARG A 266 2.51 -16.40 -15.36
CA ARG A 266 2.73 -17.24 -16.55
C ARG A 266 4.15 -17.73 -16.68
N ASP A 267 5.13 -16.83 -16.46
CA ASP A 267 6.53 -17.12 -16.80
C ASP A 267 7.29 -17.68 -15.58
N PHE A 268 6.89 -17.29 -14.36
CA PHE A 268 7.51 -17.76 -13.12
C PHE A 268 6.63 -18.68 -12.27
N GLY A 269 5.37 -18.94 -12.65
CA GLY A 269 4.49 -19.86 -11.95
C GLY A 269 4.17 -19.47 -10.50
N VAL A 270 4.24 -18.19 -10.15
CA VAL A 270 3.95 -17.70 -8.79
C VAL A 270 2.52 -18.04 -8.40
N THR A 271 2.32 -18.77 -7.31
CA THR A 271 1.01 -19.27 -6.85
C THR A 271 0.44 -18.51 -5.65
N ILE A 272 1.30 -17.86 -4.84
CA ILE A 272 0.82 -17.09 -3.69
C ILE A 272 -0.14 -15.96 -4.13
N PRO A 273 -1.05 -15.51 -3.26
CA PRO A 273 -1.93 -14.38 -3.55
C PRO A 273 -1.15 -13.12 -3.96
N ILE A 274 -1.62 -12.45 -5.03
CA ILE A 274 -1.11 -11.13 -5.46
C ILE A 274 -2.24 -10.13 -5.33
N ILE A 275 -2.04 -9.11 -4.50
CA ILE A 275 -2.91 -7.95 -4.39
C ILE A 275 -2.46 -6.96 -5.47
N GLY A 276 -3.23 -6.84 -6.54
CA GLY A 276 -2.87 -5.99 -7.68
C GLY A 276 -3.40 -4.57 -7.53
N GLY A 277 -2.51 -3.58 -7.56
CA GLY A 277 -2.85 -2.16 -7.51
C GLY A 277 -2.01 -1.34 -8.49
N GLY A 278 -2.45 -0.12 -8.76
CA GLY A 278 -1.79 0.79 -9.69
C GLY A 278 -2.60 1.04 -10.96
N GLY A 279 -3.11 2.26 -11.08
CA GLY A 279 -3.84 2.72 -12.26
C GLY A 279 -5.28 2.28 -12.39
N ILE A 280 -5.87 1.61 -11.41
CA ILE A 280 -7.29 1.23 -11.40
C ILE A 280 -8.12 2.49 -11.17
N LEU A 281 -8.76 3.02 -12.22
CA LEU A 281 -9.62 4.20 -12.18
C LEU A 281 -11.06 3.91 -12.63
N SER A 282 -11.34 2.67 -13.02
CA SER A 282 -12.66 2.22 -13.49
C SER A 282 -12.83 0.71 -13.30
N VAL A 283 -14.06 0.23 -13.43
CA VAL A 283 -14.38 -1.22 -13.45
C VAL A 283 -13.63 -1.93 -14.58
N SER A 284 -13.47 -1.29 -15.75
CA SER A 284 -12.70 -1.86 -16.85
C SER A 284 -11.23 -2.07 -16.49
N ASP A 285 -10.63 -1.12 -15.75
CA ASP A 285 -9.23 -1.24 -15.31
C ASP A 285 -9.08 -2.33 -14.25
N ALA A 286 -10.04 -2.43 -13.32
CA ALA A 286 -10.10 -3.52 -12.36
C ALA A 286 -10.11 -4.90 -13.04
N ARG A 287 -10.93 -5.07 -14.08
CA ARG A 287 -10.98 -6.30 -14.87
C ARG A 287 -9.64 -6.65 -15.52
N LYS A 288 -8.89 -5.65 -16.03
CA LYS A 288 -7.55 -5.88 -16.62
C LYS A 288 -6.57 -6.44 -15.59
N VAL A 289 -6.57 -5.89 -14.37
CA VAL A 289 -5.70 -6.36 -13.28
C VAL A 289 -6.10 -7.77 -12.83
N ILE A 290 -7.39 -8.06 -12.74
CA ILE A 290 -7.91 -9.40 -12.45
C ILE A 290 -7.49 -10.39 -13.55
N THR A 291 -7.70 -10.04 -14.83
CA THR A 291 -7.31 -10.89 -15.97
C THR A 291 -5.80 -11.14 -16.02
N ALA A 292 -4.99 -10.19 -15.54
CA ALA A 292 -3.55 -10.38 -15.40
C ALA A 292 -3.16 -11.42 -14.34
N GLY A 293 -4.09 -11.86 -13.48
CA GLY A 293 -3.87 -12.91 -12.47
C GLY A 293 -3.79 -12.39 -11.03
N ALA A 294 -4.24 -11.17 -10.76
CA ALA A 294 -4.38 -10.70 -9.38
C ALA A 294 -5.43 -11.51 -8.61
N SER A 295 -5.13 -11.81 -7.34
CA SER A 295 -6.02 -12.52 -6.41
C SER A 295 -6.94 -11.58 -5.64
N ALA A 296 -6.57 -10.30 -5.59
CA ALA A 296 -7.33 -9.21 -4.99
C ALA A 296 -6.86 -7.88 -5.60
N LEU A 297 -7.59 -6.80 -5.36
CA LEU A 297 -7.27 -5.46 -5.87
C LEU A 297 -6.87 -4.51 -4.73
N SER A 298 -5.94 -3.58 -5.02
CA SER A 298 -5.58 -2.45 -4.15
C SER A 298 -5.95 -1.12 -4.83
N LEU A 299 -6.81 -0.32 -4.19
CA LEU A 299 -7.35 0.93 -4.72
C LEU A 299 -6.77 2.14 -3.98
N GLY A 300 -6.01 2.98 -4.68
CA GLY A 300 -5.42 4.20 -4.11
C GLY A 300 -5.89 5.45 -4.83
N THR A 301 -5.25 5.77 -5.93
CA THR A 301 -5.40 7.04 -6.68
C THR A 301 -6.83 7.33 -7.11
N VAL A 302 -7.64 6.32 -7.36
CA VAL A 302 -9.06 6.48 -7.73
C VAL A 302 -9.84 7.23 -6.64
N ALA A 303 -9.51 7.02 -5.38
CA ALA A 303 -10.18 7.70 -4.26
C ALA A 303 -9.96 9.22 -4.27
N MET A 304 -8.79 9.67 -4.75
CA MET A 304 -8.50 11.11 -4.90
C MET A 304 -9.05 11.69 -6.20
N LEU A 305 -8.95 10.93 -7.31
CA LEU A 305 -9.26 11.44 -8.63
C LEU A 305 -10.74 11.28 -9.03
N ARG A 306 -11.34 10.15 -8.62
CA ARG A 306 -12.70 9.73 -9.02
C ARG A 306 -13.39 8.97 -7.89
N PRO A 307 -13.59 9.58 -6.69
CA PRO A 307 -14.12 8.89 -5.51
C PRO A 307 -15.47 8.22 -5.76
N TRP A 308 -16.31 8.80 -6.63
CA TRP A 308 -17.61 8.25 -7.00
C TRP A 308 -17.54 6.89 -7.74
N ARG A 309 -16.37 6.49 -8.24
CA ARG A 309 -16.17 5.19 -8.91
C ARG A 309 -15.74 4.08 -7.97
N VAL A 310 -15.27 4.41 -6.79
CA VAL A 310 -14.77 3.42 -5.81
C VAL A 310 -15.83 2.36 -5.49
N PRO A 311 -17.09 2.70 -5.14
CA PRO A 311 -18.10 1.69 -4.83
C PRO A 311 -18.41 0.75 -5.99
N ALA A 312 -18.47 1.27 -7.22
CA ALA A 312 -18.75 0.45 -8.39
C ALA A 312 -17.60 -0.54 -8.68
N ILE A 313 -16.34 -0.11 -8.46
CA ILE A 313 -15.18 -0.98 -8.61
C ILE A 313 -15.19 -2.09 -7.54
N ILE A 314 -15.46 -1.74 -6.29
CA ILE A 314 -15.56 -2.70 -5.18
C ILE A 314 -16.65 -3.74 -5.46
N THR A 315 -17.85 -3.29 -5.83
CA THR A 315 -18.97 -4.19 -6.14
C THR A 315 -18.65 -5.15 -7.28
N ALA A 316 -18.08 -4.63 -8.37
CA ALA A 316 -17.73 -5.44 -9.54
C ALA A 316 -16.63 -6.46 -9.25
N ALA A 317 -15.61 -6.07 -8.49
CA ALA A 317 -14.52 -6.96 -8.10
C ALA A 317 -14.99 -8.05 -7.13
N ASN A 318 -15.76 -7.70 -6.09
CA ASN A 318 -16.30 -8.67 -5.15
C ASN A 318 -17.21 -9.68 -5.84
N ALA A 319 -18.06 -9.24 -6.79
CA ALA A 319 -18.88 -10.14 -7.58
C ALA A 319 -18.06 -11.11 -8.45
N HIS A 320 -16.93 -10.66 -8.99
CA HIS A 320 -16.04 -11.54 -9.77
C HIS A 320 -15.36 -12.61 -8.92
N PHE A 321 -14.81 -12.24 -7.76
CA PHE A 321 -14.08 -13.16 -6.88
C PHE A 321 -15.00 -14.06 -6.04
N ALA A 322 -16.31 -13.83 -6.04
CA ALA A 322 -17.29 -14.71 -5.39
C ALA A 322 -17.71 -15.90 -6.28
N GLN A 323 -17.39 -15.87 -7.58
CA GLN A 323 -17.60 -16.95 -8.54
C GLN A 323 -16.47 -17.99 -8.46
#